data_f25f5015a8ece0b1ebd6ac1afc3dcf9c
#
_entry.id   f25f5015a8ece0b1ebd6ac1afc3dcf9c
#
_cell.length_a   1.000
_cell.length_b   1.000
_cell.length_c   1.000
_cell.angle_alpha   90.00
_cell.angle_beta   90.00
_cell.angle_gamma   90.00
#
_symmetry.space_group_name_H-M   'P 1'
#
loop_
_entity.id
_entity.type
_entity.pdbx_description
1 polymer ?
#
loop_
_entity_poly.entity_id
_entity_poly.type
_entity_poly.pdbx_seq_one_letter_code
_entity_poly.pdbx_strand_id
1 'polypeptide(L)'
;MKKECVAMLLAGGQGSRLYVLTGSMAKPAVPFGGKFRIIDFPLSNCTNSGIDTVGVLTQYRPLELNTYIGSGPPWELDRVNGGVHILPPYQSAAGAVWYKGTANAIYQNIGFVDLYDPEYVLVLSGDHIYKMDYSLMLRRHKATGADCTISVMEVPWEEASRFGIMSVDSEDNITEFAEKPKEPKSNLASMGIYIFTWKKLRQYLIDDETDPRSDNDFGKNIIPAMLRNGERMSAYRFEGYWKDVGTLDSLWDANMDMLSPGSGLNLLDKKWRIYGRTPTCPPTYIGKTGDVGNSAVAKGCTVLGEVKNAVLSTGTTVAEGASVSYSVVMPGAVIEAGAKVSYAIVGEGCRVGRNAVVGGAPGSVPFEDWGIAVLGPRTSVADGAVIEPKMMLGENGKEVRP
;
A
#
# COMPACT_ATOMS: atom_id res chain seq x y z
N MET A 1 -28.79 -4.33 -8.57
CA MET A 1 -28.63 -3.23 -9.56
C MET A 1 -27.40 -3.54 -10.38
N LYS A 2 -27.53 -3.61 -11.69
CA LYS A 2 -26.42 -4.08 -12.55
C LYS A 2 -25.30 -3.04 -12.63
N LYS A 3 -24.05 -3.48 -12.42
CA LYS A 3 -22.83 -2.70 -12.61
C LYS A 3 -22.01 -3.33 -13.73
N GLU A 4 -21.26 -2.54 -14.47
CA GLU A 4 -20.35 -3.10 -15.48
C GLU A 4 -19.17 -3.80 -14.81
N CYS A 5 -18.56 -3.12 -13.82
CA CYS A 5 -17.40 -3.61 -13.08
C CYS A 5 -17.55 -3.35 -11.58
N VAL A 6 -17.16 -4.32 -10.77
CA VAL A 6 -17.05 -4.22 -9.31
C VAL A 6 -15.58 -4.42 -8.92
N ALA A 7 -15.05 -3.60 -8.04
CA ALA A 7 -13.70 -3.77 -7.51
C ALA A 7 -13.71 -4.60 -6.22
N MET A 8 -12.75 -5.52 -6.10
CA MET A 8 -12.49 -6.31 -4.90
C MET A 8 -11.06 -6.02 -4.44
N LEU A 9 -10.93 -5.28 -3.36
CA LEU A 9 -9.67 -4.75 -2.84
C LEU A 9 -9.17 -5.61 -1.67
N LEU A 10 -8.09 -6.34 -1.91
CA LEU A 10 -7.45 -7.22 -0.93
C LEU A 10 -6.64 -6.39 0.09
N ALA A 11 -7.17 -6.21 1.29
CA ALA A 11 -6.61 -5.37 2.34
C ALA A 11 -6.37 -6.15 3.66
N GLY A 12 -6.32 -7.47 3.60
CA GLY A 12 -6.23 -8.36 4.77
C GLY A 12 -4.82 -8.80 5.18
N GLY A 13 -3.77 -8.39 4.46
CA GLY A 13 -2.40 -8.83 4.71
C GLY A 13 -1.81 -8.32 6.03
N GLN A 14 -1.02 -9.18 6.72
CA GLN A 14 -0.37 -8.84 7.99
C GLN A 14 0.69 -7.73 7.86
N GLY A 15 1.38 -7.63 6.71
CA GLY A 15 2.47 -6.67 6.54
C GLY A 15 3.67 -6.94 7.44
N SER A 16 3.97 -8.21 7.74
CA SER A 16 5.02 -8.63 8.68
C SER A 16 6.39 -8.01 8.41
N ARG A 17 6.72 -7.73 7.15
CA ARG A 17 7.98 -7.09 6.73
C ARG A 17 8.07 -5.58 7.02
N LEU A 18 7.01 -4.97 7.55
CA LEU A 18 7.01 -3.60 8.10
C LEU A 18 7.17 -3.60 9.62
N TYR A 19 7.35 -4.77 10.22
CA TYR A 19 7.71 -5.00 11.62
C TYR A 19 6.91 -4.12 12.59
N VAL A 20 7.60 -3.22 13.30
CA VAL A 20 7.02 -2.37 14.34
C VAL A 20 5.92 -1.43 13.85
N LEU A 21 5.90 -1.08 12.57
CA LEU A 21 4.88 -0.18 11.99
C LEU A 21 3.51 -0.87 11.85
N THR A 22 3.49 -2.19 11.68
CA THR A 22 2.25 -2.98 11.50
C THR A 22 1.87 -3.80 12.73
N GLY A 23 2.55 -3.59 13.85
CA GLY A 23 2.24 -4.28 15.09
C GLY A 23 0.82 -4.04 15.61
N SER A 24 0.25 -2.86 15.40
CA SER A 24 -1.09 -2.48 15.85
C SER A 24 -2.08 -2.21 14.71
N MET A 25 -1.62 -2.07 13.45
CA MET A 25 -2.46 -1.75 12.30
C MET A 25 -2.20 -2.64 11.08
N ALA A 26 -3.16 -2.75 10.18
CA ALA A 26 -3.00 -3.41 8.90
C ALA A 26 -2.10 -2.59 7.95
N LYS A 27 -1.31 -3.26 7.08
CA LYS A 27 -0.42 -2.59 6.11
C LYS A 27 -1.12 -1.49 5.29
N PRO A 28 -2.34 -1.67 4.75
CA PRO A 28 -3.02 -0.62 3.99
C PRO A 28 -3.33 0.65 4.79
N ALA A 29 -3.34 0.56 6.13
CA ALA A 29 -3.58 1.71 7.01
C ALA A 29 -2.31 2.51 7.33
N VAL A 30 -1.13 2.07 6.92
CA VAL A 30 0.15 2.76 7.19
C VAL A 30 0.15 4.14 6.53
N PRO A 31 0.53 5.22 7.25
CA PRO A 31 0.63 6.57 6.70
C PRO A 31 1.67 6.68 5.58
N PHE A 32 1.36 7.50 4.57
CA PHE A 32 2.22 7.75 3.41
C PHE A 32 2.10 9.20 2.94
N GLY A 33 3.21 9.76 2.46
CA GLY A 33 3.23 11.06 1.78
C GLY A 33 2.74 12.23 2.62
N GLY A 34 2.85 12.15 3.94
CA GLY A 34 2.49 13.19 4.90
C GLY A 34 0.99 13.33 5.17
N LYS A 35 0.14 12.91 4.24
CA LYS A 35 -1.31 13.15 4.31
C LYS A 35 -2.14 11.88 4.13
N PHE A 36 -1.65 10.91 3.38
CA PHE A 36 -2.40 9.75 2.92
C PHE A 36 -2.10 8.52 3.76
N ARG A 37 -2.88 7.45 3.53
CA ARG A 37 -2.55 6.06 3.87
C ARG A 37 -2.42 5.26 2.58
N ILE A 38 -1.77 4.13 2.61
CA ILE A 38 -1.55 3.30 1.40
C ILE A 38 -2.87 2.98 0.69
N ILE A 39 -3.94 2.68 1.44
CA ILE A 39 -5.28 2.36 0.92
C ILE A 39 -5.91 3.49 0.08
N ASP A 40 -5.47 4.73 0.27
CA ASP A 40 -6.02 5.88 -0.47
C ASP A 40 -5.75 5.80 -1.96
N PHE A 41 -4.66 5.17 -2.36
CA PHE A 41 -4.27 5.05 -3.76
C PHE A 41 -5.24 4.16 -4.56
N PRO A 42 -5.47 2.89 -4.21
CA PRO A 42 -6.41 2.06 -4.95
C PRO A 42 -7.85 2.58 -4.86
N LEU A 43 -8.31 3.14 -3.72
CA LEU A 43 -9.65 3.72 -3.62
C LEU A 43 -9.80 4.95 -4.52
N SER A 44 -8.81 5.84 -4.57
CA SER A 44 -8.80 7.00 -5.46
C SER A 44 -8.75 6.59 -6.93
N ASN A 45 -7.94 5.58 -7.26
CA ASN A 45 -7.88 5.06 -8.62
C ASN A 45 -9.24 4.48 -9.05
N CYS A 46 -9.98 3.77 -8.17
CA CYS A 46 -11.34 3.31 -8.45
C CYS A 46 -12.26 4.48 -8.81
N THR A 47 -12.32 5.49 -7.96
CA THR A 47 -13.18 6.67 -8.18
C THR A 47 -12.81 7.41 -9.46
N ASN A 48 -11.52 7.69 -9.67
CA ASN A 48 -11.05 8.39 -10.87
C ASN A 48 -11.30 7.57 -12.17
N SER A 49 -11.35 6.24 -12.07
CA SER A 49 -11.66 5.34 -13.18
C SER A 49 -13.17 5.10 -13.39
N GLY A 50 -14.03 5.73 -12.59
CA GLY A 50 -15.48 5.56 -12.68
C GLY A 50 -16.01 4.25 -12.08
N ILE A 51 -15.19 3.52 -11.31
CA ILE A 51 -15.59 2.30 -10.59
C ILE A 51 -16.10 2.74 -9.20
N ASP A 52 -17.39 2.69 -9.02
CA ASP A 52 -18.11 3.25 -7.87
C ASP A 52 -18.56 2.20 -6.84
N THR A 53 -18.21 0.94 -7.03
CA THR A 53 -18.58 -0.16 -6.15
C THR A 53 -17.34 -0.95 -5.79
N VAL A 54 -16.95 -0.91 -4.51
CA VAL A 54 -15.69 -1.47 -4.03
C VAL A 54 -15.94 -2.31 -2.78
N GLY A 55 -15.64 -3.60 -2.83
CA GLY A 55 -15.55 -4.48 -1.67
C GLY A 55 -14.13 -4.49 -1.12
N VAL A 56 -13.92 -4.07 0.12
CA VAL A 56 -12.61 -4.08 0.79
C VAL A 56 -12.54 -5.27 1.74
N LEU A 57 -11.71 -6.25 1.40
CA LEU A 57 -11.54 -7.48 2.15
C LEU A 57 -10.51 -7.28 3.26
N THR A 58 -10.98 -7.15 4.50
CA THR A 58 -10.15 -6.90 5.68
C THR A 58 -10.07 -8.12 6.58
N GLN A 59 -8.95 -8.36 7.23
CA GLN A 59 -8.79 -9.50 8.15
C GLN A 59 -7.86 -9.17 9.31
N TYR A 60 -6.59 -8.84 9.04
CA TYR A 60 -5.60 -8.56 10.08
C TYR A 60 -5.76 -7.15 10.62
N ARG A 61 -5.81 -6.99 11.97
CA ARG A 61 -5.90 -5.70 12.66
C ARG A 61 -6.88 -4.70 12.00
N PRO A 62 -8.14 -5.08 11.80
CA PRO A 62 -9.05 -4.33 10.92
C PRO A 62 -9.56 -3.02 11.52
N LEU A 63 -9.51 -2.83 12.84
CA LEU A 63 -10.18 -1.73 13.54
C LEU A 63 -9.80 -0.36 12.97
N GLU A 64 -8.50 -0.08 12.88
CA GLU A 64 -8.03 1.24 12.41
C GLU A 64 -8.33 1.45 10.94
N LEU A 65 -8.10 0.43 10.09
CA LEU A 65 -8.40 0.49 8.66
C LEU A 65 -9.90 0.70 8.41
N ASN A 66 -10.76 -0.08 9.08
CA ASN A 66 -12.21 0.03 8.95
C ASN A 66 -12.72 1.39 9.41
N THR A 67 -12.20 1.92 10.53
CA THR A 67 -12.53 3.25 11.04
C THR A 67 -12.08 4.34 10.05
N TYR A 68 -10.90 4.17 9.44
CA TYR A 68 -10.38 5.13 8.46
C TYR A 68 -11.22 5.16 7.20
N ILE A 69 -11.58 4.01 6.64
CA ILE A 69 -12.42 3.92 5.44
C ILE A 69 -13.83 4.45 5.73
N GLY A 70 -14.44 3.99 6.82
CA GLY A 70 -15.84 4.33 7.16
C GLY A 70 -16.79 3.97 6.04
N SER A 71 -17.68 4.89 5.68
CA SER A 71 -18.61 4.77 4.54
C SER A 71 -18.08 5.34 3.22
N GLY A 72 -16.84 5.82 3.17
CA GLY A 72 -16.16 6.22 1.94
C GLY A 72 -16.28 7.67 1.45
N PRO A 73 -16.78 8.67 2.24
CA PRO A 73 -16.96 10.03 1.74
C PRO A 73 -15.70 10.68 1.16
N PRO A 74 -14.48 10.46 1.72
CA PRO A 74 -13.28 11.08 1.17
C PRO A 74 -13.00 10.73 -0.29
N TRP A 75 -13.42 9.55 -0.73
CA TRP A 75 -13.24 9.04 -2.10
C TRP A 75 -14.51 9.11 -2.95
N GLU A 76 -15.58 9.77 -2.48
CA GLU A 76 -16.89 9.79 -3.15
C GLU A 76 -17.49 8.39 -3.36
N LEU A 77 -17.19 7.48 -2.43
CA LEU A 77 -17.65 6.08 -2.42
C LEU A 77 -18.75 5.82 -1.36
N ASP A 78 -19.45 6.87 -0.90
CA ASP A 78 -20.58 6.81 0.02
C ASP A 78 -21.94 6.81 -0.70
N ARG A 79 -22.02 6.07 -1.80
CA ARG A 79 -23.18 6.08 -2.70
C ARG A 79 -24.31 5.17 -2.21
N VAL A 80 -25.53 5.56 -2.45
CA VAL A 80 -26.72 4.74 -2.15
C VAL A 80 -26.74 3.42 -2.92
N ASN A 81 -26.26 3.46 -4.17
CA ASN A 81 -26.19 2.29 -5.06
C ASN A 81 -24.75 2.03 -5.45
N GLY A 82 -24.08 1.18 -4.72
CA GLY A 82 -22.64 0.95 -4.82
C GLY A 82 -21.92 1.49 -3.58
N GLY A 83 -20.78 2.15 -3.77
CA GLY A 83 -19.96 2.67 -2.69
C GLY A 83 -18.94 1.67 -2.18
N VAL A 84 -18.25 2.03 -1.08
CA VAL A 84 -17.29 1.14 -0.44
C VAL A 84 -17.96 0.29 0.63
N HIS A 85 -17.69 -1.01 0.59
CA HIS A 85 -18.19 -1.99 1.56
C HIS A 85 -17.01 -2.71 2.20
N ILE A 86 -16.98 -2.74 3.52
CA ILE A 86 -15.96 -3.48 4.26
C ILE A 86 -16.46 -4.92 4.43
N LEU A 87 -15.66 -5.87 3.96
CA LEU A 87 -15.98 -7.29 3.92
C LEU A 87 -14.97 -8.04 4.82
N PRO A 88 -15.25 -8.18 6.11
CA PRO A 88 -14.46 -9.04 6.99
C PRO A 88 -14.86 -10.50 6.82
N PRO A 89 -14.01 -11.48 7.20
CA PRO A 89 -14.43 -12.86 7.33
C PRO A 89 -15.57 -12.96 8.35
N TYR A 90 -16.51 -13.87 8.11
CA TYR A 90 -17.69 -14.02 8.95
C TYR A 90 -17.95 -15.48 9.33
N GLN A 91 -18.76 -15.67 10.37
CA GLN A 91 -19.23 -17.00 10.77
C GLN A 91 -20.44 -17.40 9.91
N SER A 92 -20.29 -18.51 9.21
CA SER A 92 -21.39 -19.17 8.50
C SER A 92 -22.00 -20.31 9.38
N ALA A 93 -23.06 -20.96 8.88
CA ALA A 93 -23.60 -22.15 9.52
C ALA A 93 -22.57 -23.30 9.65
N ALA A 94 -21.53 -23.30 8.81
CA ALA A 94 -20.43 -24.27 8.85
C ALA A 94 -19.30 -23.88 9.82
N GLY A 95 -19.39 -22.72 10.50
CA GLY A 95 -18.39 -22.22 11.43
C GLY A 95 -17.75 -20.90 10.99
N ALA A 96 -16.85 -20.37 11.82
CA ALA A 96 -16.05 -19.18 11.52
C ALA A 96 -14.81 -19.60 10.70
N VAL A 97 -14.63 -19.02 9.54
CA VAL A 97 -13.48 -19.31 8.67
C VAL A 97 -12.78 -18.02 8.28
N TRP A 98 -11.51 -17.90 8.69
CA TRP A 98 -10.63 -16.84 8.19
C TRP A 98 -10.38 -17.01 6.69
N TYR A 99 -10.05 -15.92 6.00
CA TYR A 99 -9.59 -16.00 4.62
C TYR A 99 -8.30 -16.82 4.56
N LYS A 100 -8.35 -17.96 3.87
CA LYS A 100 -7.20 -18.88 3.75
C LYS A 100 -6.12 -18.33 2.81
N GLY A 101 -6.54 -17.56 1.81
CA GLY A 101 -5.68 -16.93 0.79
C GLY A 101 -6.43 -15.86 0.03
N THR A 102 -5.77 -15.27 -0.95
CA THR A 102 -6.31 -14.15 -1.74
C THR A 102 -7.54 -14.54 -2.56
N ALA A 103 -7.56 -15.73 -3.15
CA ALA A 103 -8.69 -16.25 -3.91
C ALA A 103 -9.86 -16.64 -2.99
N ASN A 104 -9.59 -17.29 -1.84
CA ASN A 104 -10.62 -17.63 -0.87
C ASN A 104 -11.32 -16.39 -0.29
N ALA A 105 -10.60 -15.27 -0.13
CA ALA A 105 -11.21 -14.02 0.33
C ALA A 105 -12.31 -13.55 -0.64
N ILE A 106 -12.11 -13.67 -1.95
CA ILE A 106 -13.14 -13.32 -2.94
C ILE A 106 -14.21 -14.41 -3.01
N TYR A 107 -13.83 -15.70 -2.93
CA TYR A 107 -14.78 -16.80 -2.88
C TYR A 107 -15.82 -16.65 -1.77
N GLN A 108 -15.41 -16.34 -0.54
CA GLN A 108 -16.33 -16.12 0.58
C GLN A 108 -17.27 -14.92 0.35
N ASN A 109 -16.92 -14.01 -0.56
CA ASN A 109 -17.70 -12.82 -0.89
C ASN A 109 -18.33 -12.85 -2.30
N ILE A 110 -18.46 -14.02 -2.92
CA ILE A 110 -19.16 -14.20 -4.21
C ILE A 110 -20.56 -13.56 -4.15
N GLY A 111 -21.29 -13.77 -3.05
CA GLY A 111 -22.63 -13.20 -2.87
C GLY A 111 -22.66 -11.68 -2.92
N PHE A 112 -21.63 -11.00 -2.43
CA PHE A 112 -21.52 -9.55 -2.57
C PHE A 112 -21.37 -9.13 -4.03
N VAL A 113 -20.54 -9.81 -4.79
CA VAL A 113 -20.34 -9.48 -6.21
C VAL A 113 -21.61 -9.80 -7.01
N ASP A 114 -22.24 -10.96 -6.76
CA ASP A 114 -23.46 -11.38 -7.44
C ASP A 114 -24.64 -10.41 -7.22
N LEU A 115 -24.68 -9.63 -6.10
CA LEU A 115 -25.69 -8.60 -5.86
C LEU A 115 -25.73 -7.52 -6.95
N TYR A 116 -24.59 -7.26 -7.58
CA TYR A 116 -24.43 -6.24 -8.62
C TYR A 116 -24.47 -6.79 -10.03
N ASP A 117 -24.52 -8.13 -10.20
CA ASP A 117 -24.52 -8.82 -11.51
C ASP A 117 -23.54 -8.19 -12.51
N PRO A 118 -22.23 -8.04 -12.15
CA PRO A 118 -21.28 -7.39 -13.00
C PRO A 118 -20.84 -8.30 -14.15
N GLU A 119 -20.41 -7.70 -15.25
CA GLU A 119 -19.74 -8.43 -16.31
C GLU A 119 -18.27 -8.70 -15.97
N TYR A 120 -17.64 -7.72 -15.27
CA TYR A 120 -16.24 -7.77 -14.91
C TYR A 120 -16.01 -7.55 -13.42
N VAL A 121 -14.92 -8.13 -12.92
CA VAL A 121 -14.43 -7.87 -11.56
C VAL A 121 -12.98 -7.42 -11.64
N LEU A 122 -12.70 -6.29 -11.01
CA LEU A 122 -11.35 -5.76 -10.81
C LEU A 122 -10.84 -6.22 -9.44
N VAL A 123 -9.79 -7.04 -9.41
CA VAL A 123 -9.13 -7.47 -8.18
C VAL A 123 -7.89 -6.61 -7.97
N LEU A 124 -7.75 -6.03 -6.78
CA LEU A 124 -6.71 -5.08 -6.43
C LEU A 124 -5.95 -5.51 -5.19
N SER A 125 -4.63 -5.29 -5.17
CA SER A 125 -3.84 -5.28 -3.95
C SER A 125 -3.96 -3.92 -3.25
N GLY A 126 -4.15 -3.93 -1.93
CA GLY A 126 -4.33 -2.73 -1.10
C GLY A 126 -3.04 -2.17 -0.52
N ASP A 127 -1.88 -2.55 -1.03
CA ASP A 127 -0.58 -2.33 -0.39
C ASP A 127 0.50 -1.70 -1.30
N HIS A 128 0.09 -1.11 -2.44
CA HIS A 128 0.97 -0.47 -3.40
C HIS A 128 0.70 1.03 -3.54
N ILE A 129 1.73 1.77 -3.93
CA ILE A 129 1.67 3.20 -4.24
C ILE A 129 1.76 3.38 -5.76
N TYR A 130 0.70 3.88 -6.37
CA TYR A 130 0.62 4.08 -7.83
C TYR A 130 -0.60 4.94 -8.20
N LYS A 131 -0.60 5.48 -9.42
CA LYS A 131 -1.72 6.20 -10.03
C LYS A 131 -2.06 5.51 -11.34
N MET A 132 -3.26 4.93 -11.45
CA MET A 132 -3.65 4.13 -12.62
C MET A 132 -5.11 4.34 -12.97
N ASP A 133 -5.37 4.55 -14.27
CA ASP A 133 -6.71 4.54 -14.84
C ASP A 133 -7.13 3.10 -15.20
N TYR A 134 -7.92 2.49 -14.36
CA TYR A 134 -8.43 1.13 -14.59
C TYR A 134 -9.40 1.05 -15.77
N SER A 135 -9.99 2.18 -16.21
CA SER A 135 -10.87 2.19 -17.37
C SER A 135 -10.10 1.86 -18.67
N LEU A 136 -8.81 2.21 -18.73
CA LEU A 136 -7.95 1.85 -19.86
C LEU A 136 -7.70 0.34 -19.91
N MET A 137 -7.40 -0.24 -18.75
CA MET A 137 -7.21 -1.69 -18.61
C MET A 137 -8.50 -2.46 -18.94
N LEU A 138 -9.66 -1.96 -18.47
CA LEU A 138 -10.96 -2.55 -18.76
C LEU A 138 -11.28 -2.48 -20.27
N ARG A 139 -10.95 -1.37 -20.94
CA ARG A 139 -11.09 -1.26 -22.40
C ARG A 139 -10.22 -2.29 -23.13
N ARG A 140 -8.97 -2.48 -22.68
CA ARG A 140 -8.08 -3.51 -23.26
C ARG A 140 -8.67 -4.91 -23.06
N HIS A 141 -9.15 -5.23 -21.86
CA HIS A 141 -9.79 -6.50 -21.53
C HIS A 141 -10.95 -6.81 -22.49
N LYS A 142 -11.83 -5.83 -22.69
CA LYS A 142 -12.98 -5.93 -23.62
C LYS A 142 -12.54 -6.08 -25.07
N ALA A 143 -11.54 -5.30 -25.50
CA ALA A 143 -11.06 -5.32 -26.89
C ALA A 143 -10.40 -6.64 -27.26
N THR A 144 -9.67 -7.27 -26.35
CA THR A 144 -9.03 -8.58 -26.56
C THR A 144 -10.00 -9.75 -26.34
N GLY A 145 -11.16 -9.49 -25.74
CA GLY A 145 -12.10 -10.54 -25.31
C GLY A 145 -11.45 -11.52 -24.34
N ALA A 146 -10.53 -11.04 -23.52
CA ALA A 146 -9.82 -11.85 -22.54
C ALA A 146 -10.75 -12.35 -21.44
N ASP A 147 -10.42 -13.49 -20.86
CA ASP A 147 -11.08 -14.03 -19.66
C ASP A 147 -10.39 -13.47 -18.39
N CYS A 148 -9.09 -13.16 -18.51
CA CYS A 148 -8.30 -12.47 -17.51
C CYS A 148 -7.34 -11.46 -18.16
N THR A 149 -7.23 -10.25 -17.62
CA THR A 149 -6.18 -9.28 -17.96
C THR A 149 -5.38 -8.97 -16.70
N ILE A 150 -4.05 -9.03 -16.80
CA ILE A 150 -3.13 -8.77 -15.69
C ILE A 150 -2.36 -7.49 -15.98
N SER A 151 -2.38 -6.54 -15.06
CA SER A 151 -1.50 -5.38 -15.16
C SER A 151 -0.06 -5.77 -14.85
N VAL A 152 0.85 -5.36 -15.72
CA VAL A 152 2.27 -5.74 -15.67
C VAL A 152 3.18 -4.55 -15.83
N MET A 153 4.37 -4.65 -15.28
CA MET A 153 5.44 -3.66 -15.39
C MET A 153 6.79 -4.38 -15.47
N GLU A 154 7.71 -3.81 -16.23
CA GLU A 154 9.09 -4.27 -16.23
C GLU A 154 9.79 -3.79 -14.94
N VAL A 155 10.40 -4.73 -14.22
CA VAL A 155 11.17 -4.46 -13.01
C VAL A 155 12.65 -4.78 -13.23
N PRO A 156 13.58 -4.25 -12.41
CA PRO A 156 14.95 -4.70 -12.42
C PRO A 156 15.04 -6.23 -12.24
N TRP A 157 15.96 -6.89 -12.97
CA TRP A 157 16.11 -8.35 -12.91
C TRP A 157 16.36 -8.88 -11.51
N GLU A 158 17.08 -8.13 -10.69
CA GLU A 158 17.42 -8.45 -9.29
C GLU A 158 16.18 -8.53 -8.41
N GLU A 159 15.11 -7.79 -8.78
CA GLU A 159 13.85 -7.75 -8.04
C GLU A 159 12.80 -8.73 -8.57
N ALA A 160 13.00 -9.27 -9.78
CA ALA A 160 11.98 -10.09 -10.46
C ALA A 160 11.52 -11.30 -9.63
N SER A 161 12.42 -11.93 -8.88
CA SER A 161 12.08 -13.07 -8.00
C SER A 161 11.12 -12.77 -6.85
N ARG A 162 10.81 -11.48 -6.61
CA ARG A 162 9.87 -11.04 -5.56
C ARG A 162 8.42 -11.06 -6.02
N PHE A 163 8.17 -11.13 -7.33
CA PHE A 163 6.87 -10.95 -7.95
C PHE A 163 6.42 -12.19 -8.73
N GLY A 164 5.14 -12.23 -9.07
CA GLY A 164 4.66 -13.11 -10.12
C GLY A 164 5.16 -12.63 -11.48
N ILE A 165 5.89 -13.48 -12.19
CA ILE A 165 6.55 -13.14 -13.47
C ILE A 165 5.82 -13.78 -14.63
N MET A 166 5.68 -13.02 -15.71
CA MET A 166 5.00 -13.45 -16.92
C MET A 166 5.90 -13.45 -18.13
N SER A 167 5.65 -14.40 -19.04
CA SER A 167 6.07 -14.35 -20.43
C SER A 167 4.86 -14.06 -21.31
N VAL A 168 5.05 -13.26 -22.33
CA VAL A 168 3.99 -12.86 -23.28
C VAL A 168 4.45 -13.06 -24.72
N ASP A 169 3.50 -13.22 -25.65
CA ASP A 169 3.77 -13.18 -27.07
C ASP A 169 3.79 -11.74 -27.63
N SER A 170 3.90 -11.60 -28.95
CA SER A 170 3.95 -10.30 -29.63
C SER A 170 2.66 -9.48 -29.55
N GLU A 171 1.55 -10.07 -29.13
CA GLU A 171 0.24 -9.43 -28.97
C GLU A 171 -0.11 -9.17 -27.50
N ASP A 172 0.86 -9.41 -26.58
CA ASP A 172 0.71 -9.36 -25.14
C ASP A 172 -0.26 -10.43 -24.58
N ASN A 173 -0.44 -11.55 -25.29
CA ASN A 173 -1.11 -12.71 -24.66
C ASN A 173 -0.14 -13.39 -23.70
N ILE A 174 -0.62 -13.73 -22.49
CA ILE A 174 0.19 -14.37 -21.47
C ILE A 174 0.37 -15.85 -21.84
N THR A 175 1.61 -16.27 -22.03
CA THR A 175 1.99 -17.64 -22.38
C THR A 175 2.51 -18.45 -21.20
N GLU A 176 3.09 -17.77 -20.19
CA GLU A 176 3.62 -18.41 -18.99
C GLU A 176 3.44 -17.47 -17.79
N PHE A 177 3.19 -18.05 -16.62
CA PHE A 177 3.15 -17.35 -15.33
C PHE A 177 3.89 -18.18 -14.28
N ALA A 178 4.76 -17.54 -13.51
CA ALA A 178 5.48 -18.16 -12.40
C ALA A 178 5.42 -17.25 -11.16
N GLU A 179 4.86 -17.75 -10.07
CA GLU A 179 4.79 -17.01 -8.81
C GLU A 179 6.12 -17.08 -8.07
N LYS A 180 6.77 -15.91 -7.92
CA LYS A 180 8.05 -15.72 -7.22
C LYS A 180 9.12 -16.75 -7.59
N PRO A 181 9.46 -16.87 -8.89
CA PRO A 181 10.41 -17.87 -9.34
C PRO A 181 11.83 -17.57 -8.82
N LYS A 182 12.56 -18.60 -8.45
CA LYS A 182 13.98 -18.45 -8.07
C LYS A 182 14.84 -17.98 -9.23
N GLU A 183 14.53 -18.44 -10.43
CA GLU A 183 15.19 -18.10 -11.69
C GLU A 183 14.14 -17.55 -12.66
N PRO A 184 13.91 -16.23 -12.67
CA PRO A 184 12.90 -15.63 -13.53
C PRO A 184 13.32 -15.69 -15.01
N LYS A 185 12.40 -16.10 -15.89
CA LYS A 185 12.61 -16.13 -17.35
C LYS A 185 12.34 -14.79 -18.02
N SER A 186 11.71 -13.88 -17.30
CA SER A 186 11.33 -12.54 -17.74
C SER A 186 11.41 -11.59 -16.54
N ASN A 187 11.45 -10.30 -16.79
CA ASN A 187 11.33 -9.26 -15.75
C ASN A 187 9.98 -8.54 -15.81
N LEU A 188 9.00 -9.11 -16.52
CA LEU A 188 7.65 -8.58 -16.61
C LEU A 188 6.85 -9.04 -15.39
N ALA A 189 6.75 -8.16 -14.41
CA ALA A 189 6.16 -8.46 -13.10
C ALA A 189 4.67 -8.12 -13.04
N SER A 190 3.89 -8.98 -12.39
CA SER A 190 2.51 -8.70 -12.01
C SER A 190 2.45 -7.60 -10.96
N MET A 191 1.60 -6.62 -11.20
CA MET A 191 1.30 -5.57 -10.22
C MET A 191 0.27 -6.00 -9.18
N GLY A 192 -0.25 -7.24 -9.22
CA GLY A 192 -1.34 -7.67 -8.33
C GLY A 192 -2.67 -6.97 -8.64
N ILE A 193 -2.85 -6.55 -9.90
CA ILE A 193 -4.04 -5.87 -10.41
C ILE A 193 -4.58 -6.71 -11.56
N TYR A 194 -5.80 -7.23 -11.40
CA TYR A 194 -6.40 -8.15 -12.35
C TYR A 194 -7.80 -7.71 -12.74
N ILE A 195 -8.16 -7.84 -14.01
CA ILE A 195 -9.56 -7.79 -14.46
C ILE A 195 -9.95 -9.17 -14.96
N PHE A 196 -11.04 -9.69 -14.43
CA PHE A 196 -11.61 -10.97 -14.84
C PHE A 196 -13.01 -10.77 -15.39
N THR A 197 -13.38 -11.57 -16.39
CA THR A 197 -14.77 -11.84 -16.71
C THR A 197 -15.40 -12.57 -15.53
N TRP A 198 -16.39 -11.95 -14.85
CA TRP A 198 -16.92 -12.45 -13.56
C TRP A 198 -17.38 -13.90 -13.62
N LYS A 199 -18.15 -14.24 -14.64
CA LYS A 199 -18.69 -15.61 -14.79
C LYS A 199 -17.57 -16.67 -14.82
N LYS A 200 -16.42 -16.34 -15.41
CA LYS A 200 -15.24 -17.21 -15.44
C LYS A 200 -14.59 -17.29 -14.07
N LEU A 201 -14.21 -16.15 -13.50
CA LEU A 201 -13.58 -16.12 -12.18
C LEU A 201 -14.42 -16.84 -11.13
N ARG A 202 -15.74 -16.60 -11.12
CA ARG A 202 -16.67 -17.24 -10.19
C ARG A 202 -16.57 -18.76 -10.21
N GLN A 203 -16.49 -19.36 -11.39
CA GLN A 203 -16.36 -20.82 -11.53
C GLN A 203 -15.00 -21.30 -10.97
N TYR A 204 -13.90 -20.64 -11.36
CA TYR A 204 -12.58 -21.00 -10.87
C TYR A 204 -12.45 -20.87 -9.34
N LEU A 205 -13.08 -19.88 -8.72
CA LEU A 205 -13.11 -19.74 -7.26
C LEU A 205 -13.85 -20.89 -6.57
N ILE A 206 -14.97 -21.33 -7.15
CA ILE A 206 -15.75 -22.47 -6.61
C ILE A 206 -14.96 -23.76 -6.75
N ASP A 207 -14.35 -24.00 -7.91
CA ASP A 207 -13.57 -25.21 -8.17
C ASP A 207 -12.32 -25.25 -7.27
N ASP A 208 -11.63 -24.12 -7.09
CA ASP A 208 -10.43 -24.00 -6.24
C ASP A 208 -10.73 -24.29 -4.75
N GLU A 209 -11.87 -23.81 -4.23
CA GLU A 209 -12.26 -24.07 -2.84
C GLU A 209 -12.51 -25.54 -2.57
N THR A 210 -12.87 -26.32 -3.59
CA THR A 210 -13.10 -27.77 -3.46
C THR A 210 -11.81 -28.61 -3.53
N ASP A 211 -10.68 -28.04 -4.00
CA ASP A 211 -9.39 -28.73 -4.02
C ASP A 211 -8.66 -28.58 -2.67
N PRO A 212 -8.56 -29.64 -1.86
CA PRO A 212 -7.89 -29.57 -0.55
C PRO A 212 -6.39 -29.31 -0.63
N ARG A 213 -5.79 -29.35 -1.82
CA ARG A 213 -4.36 -29.07 -2.06
C ARG A 213 -4.12 -27.62 -2.46
N SER A 214 -5.18 -26.84 -2.68
CA SER A 214 -5.06 -25.45 -3.05
C SER A 214 -4.58 -24.59 -1.87
N ASP A 215 -3.68 -23.66 -2.17
CA ASP A 215 -3.32 -22.55 -1.27
C ASP A 215 -4.38 -21.45 -1.27
N ASN A 216 -5.42 -21.57 -2.09
CA ASN A 216 -6.47 -20.57 -2.31
C ASN A 216 -5.92 -19.18 -2.70
N ASP A 217 -4.93 -19.17 -3.58
CA ASP A 217 -4.18 -17.96 -3.96
C ASP A 217 -4.27 -17.71 -5.48
N PHE A 218 -4.36 -16.43 -5.89
CA PHE A 218 -4.45 -16.09 -7.31
C PHE A 218 -3.21 -16.52 -8.08
N GLY A 219 -2.02 -16.19 -7.58
CA GLY A 219 -0.77 -16.47 -8.27
C GLY A 219 -0.40 -17.95 -8.29
N LYS A 220 -0.70 -18.69 -7.22
CA LYS A 220 -0.36 -20.12 -7.12
C LYS A 220 -1.40 -21.04 -7.74
N ASN A 221 -2.67 -20.66 -7.70
CA ASN A 221 -3.77 -21.57 -8.06
C ASN A 221 -4.61 -21.07 -9.23
N ILE A 222 -5.27 -19.91 -9.11
CA ILE A 222 -6.27 -19.44 -10.08
C ILE A 222 -5.64 -19.14 -11.45
N ILE A 223 -4.62 -18.27 -11.49
CA ILE A 223 -3.95 -17.86 -12.74
C ILE A 223 -3.31 -19.04 -13.46
N PRO A 224 -2.54 -19.93 -12.78
CA PRO A 224 -2.00 -21.13 -13.41
C PRO A 224 -3.10 -22.11 -13.89
N ALA A 225 -4.22 -22.24 -13.17
CA ALA A 225 -5.33 -23.08 -13.61
C ALA A 225 -5.99 -22.54 -14.88
N MET A 226 -6.24 -21.22 -14.97
CA MET A 226 -6.78 -20.57 -16.16
C MET A 226 -5.86 -20.77 -17.37
N LEU A 227 -4.55 -20.58 -17.21
CA LEU A 227 -3.56 -20.83 -18.28
C LEU A 227 -3.58 -22.29 -18.74
N ARG A 228 -3.55 -23.28 -17.83
CA ARG A 228 -3.60 -24.71 -18.18
C ARG A 228 -4.86 -25.10 -18.93
N ASN A 229 -5.98 -24.44 -18.64
CA ASN A 229 -7.26 -24.70 -19.29
C ASN A 229 -7.43 -23.93 -20.61
N GLY A 230 -6.41 -23.17 -21.05
CA GLY A 230 -6.43 -22.45 -22.31
C GLY A 230 -7.35 -21.22 -22.33
N GLU A 231 -7.63 -20.62 -21.17
CA GLU A 231 -8.38 -19.36 -21.10
C GLU A 231 -7.57 -18.22 -21.74
N ARG A 232 -8.25 -17.26 -22.34
CA ARG A 232 -7.60 -16.10 -22.98
C ARG A 232 -7.11 -15.15 -21.91
N MET A 233 -5.79 -15.02 -21.79
CA MET A 233 -5.16 -14.15 -20.80
C MET A 233 -4.30 -13.12 -21.48
N SER A 234 -4.50 -11.82 -21.15
CA SER A 234 -3.79 -10.69 -21.74
C SER A 234 -3.01 -9.91 -20.69
N ALA A 235 -1.82 -9.45 -21.06
CA ALA A 235 -1.09 -8.50 -20.25
C ALA A 235 -1.48 -7.05 -20.63
N TYR A 236 -1.62 -6.21 -19.61
CA TYR A 236 -1.77 -4.76 -19.75
C TYR A 236 -0.49 -4.10 -19.24
N ARG A 237 0.34 -3.60 -20.15
CA ARG A 237 1.58 -2.90 -19.80
C ARG A 237 1.25 -1.56 -19.20
N PHE A 238 1.55 -1.41 -17.92
CA PHE A 238 1.38 -0.16 -17.21
C PHE A 238 2.62 0.72 -17.36
N GLU A 239 2.39 1.98 -17.70
CA GLU A 239 3.41 3.02 -17.75
C GLU A 239 3.12 4.04 -16.64
N GLY A 240 4.04 4.23 -15.72
CA GLY A 240 3.90 5.15 -14.61
C GLY A 240 4.63 4.72 -13.35
N TYR A 241 4.48 5.51 -12.30
CA TYR A 241 5.05 5.15 -11.01
C TYR A 241 4.25 4.04 -10.35
N TRP A 242 4.94 2.98 -9.95
CA TRP A 242 4.40 1.91 -9.11
C TRP A 242 5.48 1.40 -8.17
N LYS A 243 5.13 1.21 -6.89
CA LYS A 243 6.04 0.67 -5.87
C LYS A 243 5.29 -0.18 -4.86
N ASP A 244 5.73 -1.42 -4.68
CA ASP A 244 5.34 -2.26 -3.53
C ASP A 244 6.08 -1.74 -2.30
N VAL A 245 5.34 -1.14 -1.37
CA VAL A 245 5.86 -0.64 -0.10
C VAL A 245 5.78 -1.70 1.00
N GLY A 246 6.18 -2.92 0.67
CA GLY A 246 6.13 -4.09 1.53
C GLY A 246 7.28 -4.22 2.53
N THR A 247 8.32 -3.41 2.41
CA THR A 247 9.47 -3.39 3.33
C THR A 247 9.69 -1.97 3.86
N LEU A 248 10.44 -1.84 4.95
CA LEU A 248 10.76 -0.53 5.55
C LEU A 248 11.51 0.36 4.56
N ASP A 249 12.51 -0.21 3.87
CA ASP A 249 13.30 0.53 2.89
C ASP A 249 12.42 0.99 1.71
N SER A 250 11.58 0.11 1.15
CA SER A 250 10.71 0.49 0.03
C SER A 250 9.64 1.53 0.45
N LEU A 251 9.16 1.49 1.70
CA LEU A 251 8.26 2.51 2.23
C LEU A 251 8.98 3.86 2.40
N TRP A 252 10.21 3.85 2.92
CA TRP A 252 11.03 5.05 3.05
C TRP A 252 11.37 5.63 1.68
N ASP A 253 11.88 4.81 0.76
CA ASP A 253 12.22 5.20 -0.61
C ASP A 253 11.03 5.84 -1.33
N ALA A 254 9.83 5.21 -1.25
CA ALA A 254 8.63 5.75 -1.89
C ALA A 254 8.24 7.15 -1.35
N ASN A 255 8.49 7.43 -0.08
CA ASN A 255 8.30 8.75 0.49
C ASN A 255 9.38 9.74 0.00
N MET A 256 10.63 9.30 -0.16
CA MET A 256 11.71 10.13 -0.72
C MET A 256 11.51 10.39 -2.22
N ASP A 257 10.99 9.41 -2.97
CA ASP A 257 10.62 9.57 -4.38
C ASP A 257 9.67 10.76 -4.60
N MET A 258 8.74 10.99 -3.67
CA MET A 258 7.82 12.13 -3.71
C MET A 258 8.54 13.49 -3.68
N LEU A 259 9.73 13.55 -3.09
CA LEU A 259 10.54 14.77 -2.99
C LEU A 259 11.52 14.93 -4.16
N SER A 260 11.63 13.92 -5.02
CA SER A 260 12.59 13.87 -6.12
C SER A 260 11.93 14.22 -7.45
N PRO A 261 12.24 15.37 -8.08
CA PRO A 261 11.78 15.68 -9.41
C PRO A 261 12.23 14.58 -10.39
N GLY A 262 11.32 13.97 -11.12
CA GLY A 262 11.65 12.92 -12.09
C GLY A 262 11.44 11.49 -11.60
N SER A 263 11.11 11.25 -10.34
CA SER A 263 10.72 9.92 -9.85
C SER A 263 9.44 9.37 -10.49
N GLY A 264 8.62 10.25 -11.08
CA GLY A 264 7.31 9.92 -11.64
C GLY A 264 6.17 9.95 -10.62
N LEU A 265 6.44 10.02 -9.31
CA LEU A 265 5.41 10.16 -8.28
C LEU A 265 5.01 11.63 -8.07
N ASN A 266 3.97 12.07 -8.76
CA ASN A 266 3.42 13.42 -8.59
C ASN A 266 2.09 13.38 -7.83
N LEU A 267 2.10 13.69 -6.53
CA LEU A 267 0.90 13.79 -5.70
C LEU A 267 0.20 15.17 -5.77
N LEU A 268 0.82 16.14 -6.46
CA LEU A 268 0.25 17.47 -6.69
C LEU A 268 -0.57 17.55 -7.98
N ASP A 269 -0.62 16.47 -8.74
CA ASP A 269 -1.37 16.38 -9.99
C ASP A 269 -2.88 16.59 -9.74
N LYS A 270 -3.43 17.63 -10.37
CA LYS A 270 -4.85 17.98 -10.24
C LYS A 270 -5.76 17.15 -11.15
N LYS A 271 -5.20 16.52 -12.20
CA LYS A 271 -5.97 15.72 -13.16
C LYS A 271 -6.26 14.33 -12.64
N TRP A 272 -5.31 13.75 -11.87
CA TRP A 272 -5.45 12.45 -11.21
C TRP A 272 -5.16 12.61 -9.73
N ARG A 273 -6.17 13.08 -9.01
CA ARG A 273 -6.04 13.39 -7.57
C ARG A 273 -6.09 12.10 -6.74
N ILE A 274 -5.21 12.01 -5.76
CA ILE A 274 -5.35 11.03 -4.67
C ILE A 274 -6.17 11.70 -3.56
N TYR A 275 -7.28 11.06 -3.20
CA TYR A 275 -8.16 11.46 -2.11
C TYR A 275 -7.74 10.75 -0.83
N GLY A 276 -8.13 11.27 0.31
CA GLY A 276 -7.86 10.64 1.60
C GLY A 276 -8.52 11.40 2.72
N ARG A 277 -8.74 10.73 3.83
CA ARG A 277 -9.32 11.33 5.02
C ARG A 277 -8.34 12.32 5.64
N THR A 278 -8.66 13.60 5.58
CA THR A 278 -7.83 14.65 6.17
C THR A 278 -8.44 15.10 7.47
N PRO A 279 -7.75 14.96 8.61
CA PRO A 279 -8.24 15.51 9.88
C PRO A 279 -8.33 17.03 9.82
N THR A 280 -9.23 17.61 10.61
CA THR A 280 -9.32 19.04 10.79
C THR A 280 -8.10 19.49 11.60
N CYS A 281 -7.25 20.30 10.99
CA CYS A 281 -6.03 20.82 11.58
C CYS A 281 -5.87 22.31 11.27
N PRO A 282 -5.20 23.07 12.15
CA PRO A 282 -4.82 24.44 11.86
C PRO A 282 -3.87 24.50 10.66
N PRO A 283 -3.62 25.66 10.08
CA PRO A 283 -2.53 25.86 9.13
C PRO A 283 -1.17 25.41 9.72
N THR A 284 -0.27 24.97 8.85
CA THR A 284 1.12 24.72 9.25
C THR A 284 1.80 26.04 9.65
N TYR A 285 2.48 26.03 10.77
CA TYR A 285 3.24 27.16 11.28
C TYR A 285 4.75 26.89 11.20
N ILE A 286 5.48 27.73 10.47
CA ILE A 286 6.94 27.74 10.42
C ILE A 286 7.40 28.98 11.19
N GLY A 287 8.07 28.78 12.34
CA GLY A 287 8.54 29.85 13.20
C GLY A 287 9.80 30.52 12.69
N LYS A 288 10.29 31.54 13.43
CA LYS A 288 11.48 32.34 13.03
C LYS A 288 12.75 31.50 12.92
N THR A 289 12.88 30.47 13.72
CA THR A 289 14.04 29.54 13.75
C THR A 289 13.82 28.30 12.85
N GLY A 290 12.66 28.18 12.25
CA GLY A 290 12.32 27.07 11.35
C GLY A 290 12.97 27.24 9.98
N ASP A 291 13.72 26.23 9.53
CA ASP A 291 14.34 26.18 8.20
C ASP A 291 13.87 24.92 7.46
N VAL A 292 13.16 25.10 6.36
CA VAL A 292 12.56 23.99 5.59
C VAL A 292 13.10 24.00 4.16
N GLY A 293 13.78 22.90 3.77
CA GLY A 293 14.33 22.73 2.42
C GLY A 293 13.94 21.37 1.82
N ASN A 294 13.51 21.35 0.56
CA ASN A 294 13.12 20.15 -0.22
C ASN A 294 12.31 19.12 0.60
N SER A 295 11.23 19.55 1.25
CA SER A 295 10.47 18.71 2.17
C SER A 295 8.97 18.86 1.95
N ALA A 296 8.23 17.79 2.21
CA ALA A 296 6.77 17.83 2.23
C ALA A 296 6.28 18.01 3.67
N VAL A 297 5.58 19.12 3.92
CA VAL A 297 5.05 19.44 5.25
C VAL A 297 3.54 19.52 5.19
N ALA A 298 2.87 18.60 5.87
CA ALA A 298 1.42 18.51 5.90
C ALA A 298 0.79 19.55 6.82
N LYS A 299 -0.56 19.65 6.80
CA LYS A 299 -1.33 20.57 7.65
C LYS A 299 -1.12 20.30 9.14
N GLY A 300 -1.22 21.36 9.95
CA GLY A 300 -1.14 21.26 11.40
C GLY A 300 0.26 21.08 11.97
N CYS A 301 1.29 21.08 11.13
CA CYS A 301 2.66 20.98 11.61
C CYS A 301 3.12 22.28 12.27
N THR A 302 3.97 22.16 13.29
CA THR A 302 4.71 23.27 13.90
C THR A 302 6.20 23.01 13.68
N VAL A 303 6.87 23.90 12.92
CA VAL A 303 8.30 23.75 12.60
C VAL A 303 9.07 24.94 13.14
N LEU A 304 9.85 24.69 14.19
CA LEU A 304 10.76 25.65 14.83
C LEU A 304 12.24 25.25 14.62
N GLY A 305 12.49 24.05 14.13
CA GLY A 305 13.82 23.49 13.86
C GLY A 305 14.10 23.36 12.37
N GLU A 306 15.15 22.63 12.02
CA GLU A 306 15.57 22.37 10.65
C GLU A 306 14.89 21.10 10.08
N VAL A 307 14.37 21.18 8.84
CA VAL A 307 13.74 20.08 8.13
C VAL A 307 14.23 20.04 6.69
N LYS A 308 14.97 19.01 6.30
CA LYS A 308 15.56 18.90 4.96
C LYS A 308 15.39 17.49 4.38
N ASN A 309 14.94 17.42 3.12
CA ASN A 309 14.69 16.16 2.41
C ASN A 309 13.82 15.21 3.27
N ALA A 310 12.73 15.70 3.86
CA ALA A 310 11.92 14.95 4.79
C ALA A 310 10.43 15.09 4.51
N VAL A 311 9.65 14.12 4.98
CA VAL A 311 8.20 14.13 4.92
C VAL A 311 7.65 14.25 6.33
N LEU A 312 7.03 15.40 6.65
CA LEU A 312 6.32 15.62 7.90
C LEU A 312 4.82 15.43 7.70
N SER A 313 4.27 14.44 8.38
CA SER A 313 2.84 14.16 8.34
C SER A 313 2.03 15.11 9.21
N THR A 314 0.73 15.11 9.04
CA THR A 314 -0.22 15.98 9.72
C THR A 314 0.01 16.05 11.24
N GLY A 315 0.07 17.28 11.79
CA GLY A 315 0.17 17.53 13.22
C GLY A 315 1.55 17.27 13.83
N THR A 316 2.58 17.09 13.03
CA THR A 316 3.96 16.89 13.52
C THR A 316 4.53 18.17 14.10
N THR A 317 5.29 18.04 15.19
CA THR A 317 6.04 19.14 15.80
C THR A 317 7.54 18.89 15.72
N VAL A 318 8.29 19.88 15.21
CA VAL A 318 9.77 19.94 15.24
C VAL A 318 10.17 21.16 16.06
N ALA A 319 10.66 20.91 17.28
CA ALA A 319 10.98 21.97 18.24
C ALA A 319 12.27 22.71 17.89
N GLU A 320 12.53 23.82 18.59
CA GLU A 320 13.70 24.69 18.38
C GLU A 320 15.01 23.91 18.57
N GLY A 321 15.97 24.13 17.65
CA GLY A 321 17.26 23.43 17.65
C GLY A 321 17.20 21.95 17.24
N ALA A 322 16.02 21.39 17.00
CA ALA A 322 15.88 20.03 16.45
C ALA A 322 16.18 20.02 14.94
N SER A 323 16.63 18.87 14.44
CA SER A 323 16.86 18.66 13.01
C SER A 323 16.25 17.34 12.52
N VAL A 324 15.60 17.38 11.37
CA VAL A 324 15.02 16.22 10.68
C VAL A 324 15.52 16.20 9.25
N SER A 325 16.20 15.13 8.86
CA SER A 325 16.73 14.99 7.49
C SER A 325 16.54 13.57 6.95
N TYR A 326 16.26 13.45 5.66
CA TYR A 326 16.07 12.16 4.97
C TYR A 326 15.17 11.19 5.76
N SER A 327 14.09 11.72 6.33
CA SER A 327 13.25 10.97 7.26
C SER A 327 11.77 11.16 6.98
N VAL A 328 11.00 10.15 7.39
CA VAL A 328 9.53 10.17 7.34
C VAL A 328 9.01 10.27 8.76
N VAL A 329 8.35 11.38 9.09
CA VAL A 329 7.74 11.61 10.40
C VAL A 329 6.24 11.50 10.27
N MET A 330 5.66 10.47 10.89
CA MET A 330 4.25 10.10 10.78
C MET A 330 3.34 10.99 11.65
N PRO A 331 2.01 10.94 11.49
CA PRO A 331 1.09 11.90 12.10
C PRO A 331 1.26 12.05 13.61
N GLY A 332 1.19 13.31 14.09
CA GLY A 332 1.19 13.62 15.51
C GLY A 332 2.50 13.36 16.26
N ALA A 333 3.57 13.02 15.57
CA ALA A 333 4.87 12.82 16.22
C ALA A 333 5.50 14.15 16.65
N VAL A 334 6.24 14.12 17.77
CA VAL A 334 6.90 15.28 18.38
C VAL A 334 8.40 15.04 18.44
N ILE A 335 9.16 15.92 17.79
CA ILE A 335 10.63 15.97 17.83
C ILE A 335 11.01 17.12 18.75
N GLU A 336 11.50 16.80 19.94
CA GLU A 336 11.80 17.74 21.00
C GLU A 336 13.07 18.55 20.71
N ALA A 337 13.28 19.63 21.51
CA ALA A 337 14.37 20.55 21.33
C ALA A 337 15.76 19.88 21.29
N GLY A 338 16.56 20.24 20.30
CA GLY A 338 17.92 19.71 20.10
C GLY A 338 17.99 18.27 19.59
N ALA A 339 16.87 17.58 19.41
CA ALA A 339 16.86 16.21 18.90
C ALA A 339 17.27 16.16 17.42
N LYS A 340 17.95 15.08 17.02
CA LYS A 340 18.43 14.86 15.65
C LYS A 340 17.82 13.56 15.10
N VAL A 341 17.10 13.67 13.98
CA VAL A 341 16.49 12.54 13.30
C VAL A 341 17.00 12.50 11.86
N SER A 342 17.65 11.42 11.49
CA SER A 342 18.18 11.29 10.13
C SER A 342 18.08 9.83 9.63
N TYR A 343 17.66 9.65 8.36
CA TYR A 343 17.47 8.35 7.75
C TYR A 343 16.63 7.43 8.65
N ALA A 344 15.44 7.92 9.00
CA ALA A 344 14.55 7.24 9.93
C ALA A 344 13.08 7.31 9.50
N ILE A 345 12.30 6.35 10.00
CA ILE A 345 10.85 6.40 10.01
C ILE A 345 10.40 6.54 11.47
N VAL A 346 9.81 7.68 11.79
CA VAL A 346 9.23 7.98 13.10
C VAL A 346 7.73 7.72 13.05
N GLY A 347 7.25 6.72 13.76
CA GLY A 347 5.87 6.26 13.77
C GLY A 347 4.86 7.29 14.28
N GLU A 348 3.58 7.01 14.07
CA GLU A 348 2.46 7.86 14.47
C GLU A 348 2.46 8.09 16.00
N GLY A 349 2.33 9.36 16.43
CA GLY A 349 2.26 9.72 17.84
C GLY A 349 3.54 9.47 18.65
N CYS A 350 4.68 9.29 18.00
CA CYS A 350 5.97 9.14 18.68
C CYS A 350 6.45 10.44 19.33
N ARG A 351 7.22 10.30 20.42
CA ARG A 351 7.96 11.39 21.03
C ARG A 351 9.46 11.08 20.99
N VAL A 352 10.23 11.92 20.31
CA VAL A 352 11.70 11.89 20.36
C VAL A 352 12.16 12.93 21.35
N GLY A 353 12.76 12.49 22.46
CA GLY A 353 13.15 13.33 23.60
C GLY A 353 14.23 14.34 23.28
N ARG A 354 14.46 15.31 24.19
CA ARG A 354 15.42 16.40 24.01
C ARG A 354 16.83 15.86 23.79
N ASN A 355 17.53 16.45 22.80
CA ASN A 355 18.90 16.06 22.44
C ASN A 355 19.07 14.56 22.09
N ALA A 356 18.00 13.82 21.88
CA ALA A 356 18.07 12.43 21.42
C ALA A 356 18.55 12.38 19.95
N VAL A 357 19.20 11.29 19.58
CA VAL A 357 19.65 11.02 18.21
C VAL A 357 18.96 9.77 17.70
N VAL A 358 18.33 9.84 16.52
CA VAL A 358 17.64 8.72 15.89
C VAL A 358 18.16 8.54 14.48
N GLY A 359 18.73 7.36 14.21
CA GLY A 359 19.32 7.01 12.93
C GLY A 359 20.64 7.73 12.64
N GLY A 360 21.10 7.65 11.41
CA GLY A 360 22.37 8.24 10.96
C GLY A 360 22.56 8.12 9.46
N ALA A 361 23.35 9.02 8.88
CA ALA A 361 23.65 9.01 7.45
C ALA A 361 24.43 7.74 7.02
N PRO A 362 24.34 7.32 5.74
CA PRO A 362 25.23 6.32 5.20
C PRO A 362 26.69 6.64 5.50
N GLY A 363 27.46 5.65 5.99
CA GLY A 363 28.86 5.84 6.41
C GLY A 363 29.05 6.25 7.86
N SER A 364 27.97 6.53 8.62
CA SER A 364 28.05 6.76 10.07
C SER A 364 28.43 5.49 10.87
N VAL A 365 28.14 4.33 10.30
CA VAL A 365 28.51 2.98 10.79
C VAL A 365 28.95 2.13 9.60
N PRO A 366 29.56 0.93 9.80
CA PRO A 366 29.83 -0.02 8.70
C PRO A 366 28.60 -0.30 7.83
N PHE A 367 28.81 -0.55 6.55
CA PHE A 367 27.72 -0.74 5.58
C PHE A 367 26.74 -1.88 5.98
N GLU A 368 27.26 -2.96 6.51
CA GLU A 368 26.50 -4.12 7.01
C GLU A 368 25.58 -3.79 8.20
N ASP A 369 25.95 -2.78 8.99
CA ASP A 369 25.20 -2.33 10.17
C ASP A 369 24.32 -1.12 9.90
N TRP A 370 24.42 -0.54 8.70
CA TRP A 370 23.61 0.62 8.31
C TRP A 370 22.25 0.21 7.77
N GLY A 371 21.24 1.02 8.03
CA GLY A 371 19.87 0.90 7.55
C GLY A 371 18.99 1.97 8.16
N ILE A 372 17.76 2.03 7.73
CA ILE A 372 16.77 3.00 8.24
C ILE A 372 16.43 2.65 9.69
N ALA A 373 16.55 3.64 10.60
CA ALA A 373 16.07 3.50 11.97
C ALA A 373 14.54 3.64 12.01
N VAL A 374 13.84 2.82 12.81
CA VAL A 374 12.38 2.83 12.83
C VAL A 374 11.83 2.87 14.24
N LEU A 375 10.99 3.86 14.52
CA LEU A 375 10.19 3.93 15.73
C LEU A 375 8.75 3.50 15.41
N GLY A 376 8.26 2.48 16.07
CA GLY A 376 6.87 2.04 15.98
C GLY A 376 5.90 3.09 16.52
N PRO A 377 4.60 3.01 16.23
CA PRO A 377 3.60 3.97 16.70
C PRO A 377 3.67 4.15 18.22
N ARG A 378 3.46 5.38 18.69
CA ARG A 378 3.43 5.78 20.12
C ARG A 378 4.70 5.44 20.93
N THR A 379 5.81 5.19 20.25
CA THR A 379 7.12 5.01 20.91
C THR A 379 7.61 6.32 21.49
N SER A 380 8.15 6.27 22.72
CA SER A 380 8.81 7.39 23.36
C SER A 380 10.30 7.11 23.53
N VAL A 381 11.12 7.95 22.94
CA VAL A 381 12.59 7.94 23.09
C VAL A 381 12.97 8.91 24.20
N ALA A 382 13.78 8.47 25.15
CA ALA A 382 14.20 9.28 26.29
C ALA A 382 15.11 10.45 25.88
N ASP A 383 15.19 11.49 26.70
CA ASP A 383 16.08 12.63 26.49
C ASP A 383 17.55 12.15 26.44
N GLY A 384 18.30 12.60 25.46
CA GLY A 384 19.70 12.25 25.21
C GLY A 384 19.96 10.81 24.73
N ALA A 385 18.92 10.01 24.52
CA ALA A 385 19.10 8.64 24.02
C ALA A 385 19.58 8.60 22.58
N VAL A 386 20.32 7.54 22.24
CA VAL A 386 20.81 7.28 20.88
C VAL A 386 20.17 6.00 20.35
N ILE A 387 19.51 6.11 19.22
CA ILE A 387 18.94 5.01 18.45
C ILE A 387 19.77 4.88 17.17
N GLU A 388 20.58 3.87 17.12
CA GLU A 388 21.52 3.64 16.02
C GLU A 388 20.80 3.36 14.69
N PRO A 389 21.45 3.54 13.53
CA PRO A 389 20.97 3.07 12.25
C PRO A 389 20.51 1.62 12.32
N LYS A 390 19.50 1.24 11.50
CA LYS A 390 18.90 -0.11 11.41
C LYS A 390 18.15 -0.58 12.68
N MET A 391 18.26 0.12 13.81
CA MET A 391 17.50 -0.24 15.01
C MET A 391 16.00 0.01 14.83
N MET A 392 15.21 -0.89 15.40
CA MET A 392 13.75 -0.77 15.46
C MET A 392 13.27 -0.80 16.91
N LEU A 393 12.48 0.19 17.30
CA LEU A 393 11.81 0.24 18.60
C LEU A 393 10.30 0.09 18.47
N GLY A 394 9.72 -0.86 19.23
CA GLY A 394 8.27 -1.03 19.34
C GLY A 394 7.63 -0.06 20.34
N GLU A 395 6.30 -0.12 20.45
CA GLU A 395 5.45 0.76 21.28
C GLU A 395 5.90 0.90 22.74
N ASN A 396 6.55 -0.11 23.30
CA ASN A 396 7.05 -0.09 24.69
C ASN A 396 8.54 0.33 24.79
N GLY A 397 9.13 0.92 23.76
CA GLY A 397 10.55 1.25 23.70
C GLY A 397 11.47 0.03 23.67
N LYS A 398 10.93 -1.16 23.45
CA LYS A 398 11.74 -2.39 23.33
C LYS A 398 12.29 -2.50 21.91
N GLU A 399 13.57 -2.85 21.82
CA GLU A 399 14.21 -3.18 20.54
C GLU A 399 13.51 -4.42 19.93
N VAL A 400 13.18 -4.30 18.65
CA VAL A 400 12.66 -5.39 17.82
C VAL A 400 13.70 -5.67 16.74
N ARG A 401 14.08 -6.92 16.58
CA ARG A 401 15.01 -7.35 15.52
C ARG A 401 14.23 -7.97 14.36
N PRO A 402 14.73 -7.82 13.13
CA PRO A 402 14.12 -8.38 11.93
C PRO A 402 14.00 -9.91 11.99
#